data_6584d56dbaff95c94821c3629a5977ad
#
_entry.id   6584d56dbaff95c94821c3629a5977ad
#
_cell.length_a   1.000
_cell.length_b   1.000
_cell.length_c   1.000
_cell.angle_alpha   90.00
_cell.angle_beta   90.00
_cell.angle_gamma   90.00
#
_symmetry.space_group_name_H-M   'P 1'
#
loop_
_entity.id
_entity.type
_entity.pdbx_description
1 polymer ?
#
loop_
_entity_poly.entity_id
_entity_poly.type
_entity_poly.pdbx_seq_one_letter_code
_entity_poly.pdbx_strand_id
1 'polypeptide(L)'
;SSWIAAGTAYTNHDIEMIPVYIFYSMFGFQRVGDLAWAAGDSQARGFLIGATAGRTTLAGEGLQHQDGHSQLLASNIPNCISYDPTFAYEMATIFREGLRRMHEKKENVFYYITAMNENYSHPEKPKDCDEGILKGMYLFKEGKNKGKTKVQLLGSGTILREIISASEILSKEYNIDADIWSVTSFNELRRDGMETERLNLLNPNKKPKKSYVQECLSKRDGPVIAASDYTRAFTDQIRPYTDKKFYSFGTDGYGRSDTRKNLRKFFEVDKEHIVAFTLSALAKEQLVGSEEAEKAIKKYKIDKEKDFPANL
;
A
#
# COMPACT_ATOMS: atom_id res chain seq x y z
N SER A 1 -23.56 -7.55 12.42
CA SER A 1 -24.05 -7.87 13.78
C SER A 1 -23.38 -9.12 14.35
N SER A 2 -23.46 -10.31 13.71
CA SER A 2 -22.89 -11.57 14.27
C SER A 2 -21.38 -11.49 14.53
N TRP A 3 -20.63 -10.83 13.67
CA TRP A 3 -19.19 -10.63 13.86
C TRP A 3 -18.90 -9.80 15.11
N ILE A 4 -19.67 -8.73 15.36
CA ILE A 4 -19.52 -7.90 16.57
C ILE A 4 -19.86 -8.73 17.80
N ALA A 5 -21.00 -9.46 17.78
CA ALA A 5 -21.39 -10.31 18.89
C ALA A 5 -20.32 -11.35 19.25
N ALA A 6 -19.73 -12.02 18.24
CA ALA A 6 -18.63 -12.93 18.45
C ALA A 6 -17.35 -12.22 18.94
N GLY A 7 -17.01 -11.09 18.33
CA GLY A 7 -15.81 -10.30 18.68
C GLY A 7 -15.85 -9.67 20.08
N THR A 8 -17.05 -9.55 20.68
CA THR A 8 -17.26 -9.03 22.05
C THR A 8 -17.68 -10.11 23.05
N ALA A 9 -17.75 -11.37 22.64
CA ALA A 9 -18.23 -12.49 23.51
C ALA A 9 -17.38 -12.65 24.78
N TYR A 10 -16.11 -12.25 24.72
CA TYR A 10 -15.21 -12.27 25.88
C TYR A 10 -15.68 -11.36 27.03
N THR A 11 -16.41 -10.28 26.74
CA THR A 11 -16.92 -9.36 27.78
C THR A 11 -18.24 -9.85 28.39
N ASN A 12 -19.09 -10.48 27.58
CA ASN A 12 -20.45 -10.82 27.98
C ASN A 12 -20.62 -12.26 28.46
N HIS A 13 -19.75 -13.17 27.98
CA HIS A 13 -19.87 -14.60 28.21
C HIS A 13 -18.60 -15.27 28.69
N ASP A 14 -17.51 -14.49 28.88
CA ASP A 14 -16.18 -15.02 29.19
C ASP A 14 -15.67 -16.08 28.18
N ILE A 15 -16.08 -15.91 26.92
CA ILE A 15 -15.75 -16.81 25.82
C ILE A 15 -14.94 -16.03 24.79
N GLU A 16 -13.69 -16.39 24.58
CA GLU A 16 -12.87 -15.79 23.53
C GLU A 16 -13.19 -16.41 22.17
N MET A 17 -13.61 -15.58 21.23
CA MET A 17 -13.87 -15.95 19.84
C MET A 17 -13.04 -15.09 18.90
N ILE A 18 -12.66 -15.67 17.76
CA ILE A 18 -11.94 -14.98 16.69
C ILE A 18 -12.82 -14.96 15.43
N PRO A 19 -13.76 -14.05 15.33
CA PRO A 19 -14.58 -13.96 14.14
C PRO A 19 -13.76 -13.48 12.95
N VAL A 20 -13.97 -14.15 11.82
CA VAL A 20 -13.44 -13.73 10.52
C VAL A 20 -14.62 -13.46 9.60
N TYR A 21 -14.69 -12.26 9.05
CA TYR A 21 -15.71 -11.88 8.08
C TYR A 21 -15.09 -11.52 6.75
N ILE A 22 -15.43 -12.28 5.72
CA ILE A 22 -14.92 -12.10 4.36
C ILE A 22 -16.02 -11.47 3.51
N PHE A 23 -15.69 -10.40 2.81
CA PHE A 23 -16.63 -9.66 1.98
C PHE A 23 -15.92 -9.02 0.78
N TYR A 24 -16.67 -8.64 -0.24
CA TYR A 24 -16.12 -7.79 -1.30
C TYR A 24 -15.67 -6.45 -0.71
N SER A 25 -14.41 -6.11 -0.85
CA SER A 25 -13.80 -4.92 -0.21
C SER A 25 -14.55 -3.63 -0.55
N MET A 26 -15.04 -3.51 -1.79
CA MET A 26 -15.83 -2.37 -2.24
C MET A 26 -17.12 -2.17 -1.42
N PHE A 27 -17.74 -3.24 -0.95
CA PHE A 27 -19.02 -3.18 -0.25
C PHE A 27 -18.90 -3.18 1.28
N GLY A 28 -17.70 -3.29 1.81
CA GLY A 28 -17.44 -3.30 3.24
C GLY A 28 -17.72 -1.95 3.88
N PHE A 29 -16.73 -1.12 4.00
CA PHE A 29 -16.84 0.16 4.71
C PHE A 29 -17.88 1.11 4.12
N GLN A 30 -18.17 1.06 2.84
CA GLN A 30 -19.21 1.88 2.23
C GLN A 30 -20.64 1.53 2.70
N ARG A 31 -20.87 0.26 3.06
CA ARG A 31 -22.22 -0.22 3.42
C ARG A 31 -22.37 -0.57 4.89
N VAL A 32 -21.26 -0.97 5.52
CA VAL A 32 -21.24 -1.39 6.93
C VAL A 32 -20.23 -0.58 7.76
N GLY A 33 -19.80 0.57 7.27
CA GLY A 33 -18.80 1.42 7.95
C GLY A 33 -19.26 1.85 9.35
N ASP A 34 -20.53 2.17 9.52
CA ASP A 34 -21.14 2.47 10.82
C ASP A 34 -21.00 1.29 11.79
N LEU A 35 -21.28 0.07 11.34
CA LEU A 35 -21.10 -1.14 12.16
C LEU A 35 -19.61 -1.44 12.41
N ALA A 36 -18.72 -1.11 11.49
CA ALA A 36 -17.28 -1.25 11.72
C ALA A 36 -16.79 -0.24 12.77
N TRP A 37 -17.31 0.99 12.75
CA TRP A 37 -17.06 1.97 13.80
C TRP A 37 -17.59 1.47 15.16
N ALA A 38 -18.85 1.01 15.21
CA ALA A 38 -19.46 0.44 16.41
C ALA A 38 -18.69 -0.77 16.93
N ALA A 39 -18.13 -1.59 16.05
CA ALA A 39 -17.25 -2.71 16.43
C ALA A 39 -15.98 -2.22 17.13
N GLY A 40 -15.35 -1.18 16.61
CA GLY A 40 -14.19 -0.54 17.24
C GLY A 40 -14.53 0.05 18.60
N ASP A 41 -15.63 0.78 18.68
CA ASP A 41 -16.12 1.43 19.88
C ASP A 41 -16.47 0.40 20.99
N SER A 42 -17.04 -0.73 20.58
CA SER A 42 -17.34 -1.87 21.48
C SER A 42 -16.12 -2.73 21.81
N GLN A 43 -14.93 -2.38 21.34
CA GLN A 43 -13.70 -3.15 21.52
C GLN A 43 -13.77 -4.59 20.97
N ALA A 44 -14.52 -4.81 19.90
CA ALA A 44 -14.60 -6.10 19.24
C ALA A 44 -13.25 -6.53 18.70
N ARG A 45 -12.90 -7.82 18.83
CA ARG A 45 -11.67 -8.42 18.32
C ARG A 45 -12.00 -9.38 17.19
N GLY A 46 -11.21 -9.36 16.12
CA GLY A 46 -11.41 -10.25 14.98
C GLY A 46 -10.83 -9.69 13.68
N PHE A 47 -11.07 -10.39 12.59
CA PHE A 47 -10.57 -10.03 11.28
C PHE A 47 -11.71 -9.70 10.32
N LEU A 48 -11.56 -8.59 9.62
CA LEU A 48 -12.33 -8.22 8.45
C LEU A 48 -11.44 -8.45 7.22
N ILE A 49 -11.89 -9.24 6.26
CA ILE A 49 -11.14 -9.56 5.05
C ILE A 49 -11.88 -8.97 3.85
N GLY A 50 -11.31 -7.90 3.27
CA GLY A 50 -11.77 -7.34 2.01
C GLY A 50 -11.26 -8.19 0.85
N ALA A 51 -12.01 -9.21 0.47
CA ALA A 51 -11.63 -10.10 -0.62
C ALA A 51 -11.97 -9.49 -1.98
N THR A 52 -11.28 -9.95 -3.02
CA THR A 52 -11.36 -9.37 -4.36
C THR A 52 -11.07 -7.86 -4.39
N ALA A 53 -10.08 -7.44 -3.61
CA ALA A 53 -9.68 -6.06 -3.48
C ALA A 53 -8.89 -5.55 -4.70
N GLY A 54 -8.77 -4.23 -4.78
CA GLY A 54 -8.01 -3.54 -5.81
C GLY A 54 -8.83 -3.17 -7.04
N ARG A 55 -8.63 -1.95 -7.54
CA ARG A 55 -9.41 -1.41 -8.65
C ARG A 55 -9.10 -2.06 -9.99
N THR A 56 -7.83 -2.40 -10.22
CA THR A 56 -7.42 -3.03 -11.48
C THR A 56 -7.31 -4.55 -11.37
N THR A 57 -7.28 -5.06 -10.16
CA THR A 57 -7.07 -6.49 -9.90
C THR A 57 -8.33 -7.30 -10.10
N LEU A 58 -9.48 -6.75 -9.74
CA LEU A 58 -10.77 -7.38 -9.99
C LEU A 58 -11.20 -7.13 -11.44
N ALA A 59 -10.86 -8.05 -12.34
CA ALA A 59 -11.19 -7.98 -13.76
C ALA A 59 -12.57 -8.58 -14.07
N GLY A 60 -13.30 -7.94 -14.99
CA GLY A 60 -14.50 -8.52 -15.61
C GLY A 60 -15.81 -8.42 -14.84
N GLU A 61 -15.82 -8.05 -13.58
CA GLU A 61 -17.04 -8.01 -12.76
C GLU A 61 -17.80 -6.67 -12.75
N GLY A 62 -17.35 -5.72 -13.53
CA GLY A 62 -17.97 -4.41 -13.55
C GLY A 62 -17.45 -3.44 -12.50
N LEU A 63 -17.63 -2.17 -12.83
CA LEU A 63 -17.03 -1.04 -12.10
C LEU A 63 -17.42 -0.96 -10.62
N GLN A 64 -18.64 -1.38 -10.28
CA GLN A 64 -19.19 -1.29 -8.91
C GLN A 64 -18.50 -2.21 -7.90
N HIS A 65 -17.74 -3.22 -8.35
CA HIS A 65 -17.03 -4.15 -7.47
C HIS A 65 -15.56 -3.74 -7.25
N GLN A 66 -15.05 -2.80 -8.03
CA GLN A 66 -13.64 -2.42 -8.03
C GLN A 66 -13.33 -1.40 -6.94
N ASP A 67 -12.75 -1.89 -5.85
CA ASP A 67 -12.37 -1.08 -4.70
C ASP A 67 -11.11 -0.24 -4.94
N GLY A 68 -11.16 1.03 -4.66
CA GLY A 68 -10.02 1.92 -4.70
C GLY A 68 -9.84 2.76 -3.42
N HIS A 69 -10.62 2.53 -2.35
CA HIS A 69 -10.66 3.46 -1.22
C HIS A 69 -10.95 2.82 0.15
N SER A 70 -11.23 1.51 0.23
CA SER A 70 -11.56 0.86 1.51
C SER A 70 -10.47 1.03 2.57
N GLN A 71 -9.21 1.03 2.19
CA GLN A 71 -8.08 1.25 3.08
C GLN A 71 -8.12 2.66 3.71
N LEU A 72 -8.51 3.69 2.95
CA LEU A 72 -8.68 5.05 3.48
C LEU A 72 -9.85 5.13 4.47
N LEU A 73 -10.95 4.45 4.18
CA LEU A 73 -12.09 4.38 5.09
C LEU A 73 -11.72 3.67 6.40
N ALA A 74 -10.98 2.56 6.30
CA ALA A 74 -10.46 1.83 7.46
C ALA A 74 -9.55 2.69 8.35
N SER A 75 -8.75 3.59 7.75
CA SER A 75 -7.81 4.45 8.47
C SER A 75 -8.47 5.43 9.44
N ASN A 76 -9.76 5.70 9.27
CA ASN A 76 -10.52 6.60 10.15
C ASN A 76 -10.94 5.95 11.47
N ILE A 77 -10.94 4.61 11.55
CA ILE A 77 -11.34 3.90 12.78
C ILE A 77 -10.09 3.73 13.66
N PRO A 78 -10.08 4.30 14.89
CA PRO A 78 -8.85 4.42 15.69
C PRO A 78 -8.12 3.12 15.99
N ASN A 79 -8.85 2.04 16.24
CA ASN A 79 -8.34 0.71 16.60
C ASN A 79 -8.45 -0.33 15.46
N CYS A 80 -8.76 0.10 14.24
CA CYS A 80 -8.70 -0.75 13.06
C CYS A 80 -7.28 -0.74 12.49
N ILE A 81 -6.59 -1.86 12.57
CA ILE A 81 -5.24 -2.05 12.00
C ILE A 81 -5.40 -2.61 10.59
N SER A 82 -4.94 -1.89 9.57
CA SER A 82 -5.27 -2.28 8.20
C SER A 82 -4.04 -2.50 7.33
N TYR A 83 -4.09 -3.54 6.49
CA TYR A 83 -3.00 -3.99 5.62
C TYR A 83 -3.46 -4.33 4.21
N ASP A 84 -2.56 -4.10 3.25
CA ASP A 84 -2.71 -4.47 1.83
C ASP A 84 -1.51 -5.33 1.39
N PRO A 85 -1.42 -6.60 1.85
CA PRO A 85 -0.29 -7.47 1.56
C PRO A 85 -0.27 -7.92 0.10
N THR A 86 0.94 -8.11 -0.45
CA THR A 86 1.18 -8.66 -1.78
C THR A 86 1.35 -10.19 -1.75
N PHE A 87 2.10 -10.67 -0.77
CA PHE A 87 2.53 -12.07 -0.72
C PHE A 87 1.91 -12.84 0.45
N ALA A 88 1.74 -14.16 0.27
CA ALA A 88 1.13 -15.02 1.28
C ALA A 88 1.88 -15.00 2.62
N TYR A 89 3.21 -14.89 2.59
CA TYR A 89 4.00 -14.81 3.83
C TYR A 89 3.79 -13.49 4.59
N GLU A 90 3.49 -12.39 3.89
CA GLU A 90 3.10 -11.13 4.52
C GLU A 90 1.77 -11.29 5.24
N MET A 91 0.78 -11.85 4.54
CA MET A 91 -0.53 -12.13 5.12
C MET A 91 -0.42 -13.04 6.34
N ALA A 92 0.35 -14.14 6.26
CA ALA A 92 0.56 -15.06 7.38
C ALA A 92 1.21 -14.36 8.59
N THR A 93 2.19 -13.49 8.35
CA THR A 93 2.84 -12.70 9.40
C THR A 93 1.87 -11.75 10.08
N ILE A 94 1.02 -11.05 9.29
CA ILE A 94 0.00 -10.13 9.80
C ILE A 94 -1.08 -10.87 10.60
N PHE A 95 -1.57 -12.00 10.11
CA PHE A 95 -2.55 -12.82 10.85
C PHE A 95 -1.99 -13.31 12.18
N ARG A 96 -0.78 -13.83 12.19
CA ARG A 96 -0.12 -14.29 13.42
C ARG A 96 0.01 -13.17 14.45
N GLU A 97 0.43 -11.99 14.02
CA GLU A 97 0.52 -10.83 14.91
C GLU A 97 -0.86 -10.36 15.39
N GLY A 98 -1.86 -10.37 14.52
CA GLY A 98 -3.23 -10.03 14.90
C GLY A 98 -3.77 -10.96 15.99
N LEU A 99 -3.56 -12.27 15.85
CA LEU A 99 -3.91 -13.24 16.88
C LEU A 99 -3.17 -12.96 18.19
N ARG A 100 -1.86 -12.72 18.12
CA ARG A 100 -1.06 -12.40 19.30
C ARG A 100 -1.57 -11.15 20.02
N ARG A 101 -1.84 -10.06 19.29
CA ARG A 101 -2.32 -8.81 19.88
C ARG A 101 -3.71 -8.95 20.49
N MET A 102 -4.64 -9.55 19.77
CA MET A 102 -6.04 -9.66 20.21
C MET A 102 -6.26 -10.69 21.31
N HIS A 103 -5.57 -11.86 21.27
CA HIS A 103 -5.82 -12.96 22.19
C HIS A 103 -4.77 -13.09 23.30
N GLU A 104 -3.48 -13.03 23.01
CA GLU A 104 -2.46 -13.13 24.04
C GLU A 104 -2.29 -11.83 24.82
N LYS A 105 -2.22 -10.68 24.09
CA LYS A 105 -2.02 -9.36 24.68
C LYS A 105 -3.30 -8.64 25.09
N LYS A 106 -4.46 -9.15 24.66
CA LYS A 106 -5.77 -8.57 24.97
C LYS A 106 -5.91 -7.11 24.53
N GLU A 107 -5.18 -6.69 23.50
CA GLU A 107 -5.22 -5.32 23.00
C GLU A 107 -6.59 -4.99 22.38
N ASN A 108 -7.02 -3.74 22.53
CA ASN A 108 -8.23 -3.22 21.89
C ASN A 108 -7.95 -2.87 20.43
N VAL A 109 -7.85 -3.87 19.58
CA VAL A 109 -7.68 -3.73 18.14
C VAL A 109 -8.46 -4.80 17.39
N PHE A 110 -8.84 -4.49 16.14
CA PHE A 110 -9.29 -5.47 15.15
C PHE A 110 -8.58 -5.20 13.83
N TYR A 111 -8.57 -6.17 12.94
CA TYR A 111 -7.79 -6.11 11.71
C TYR A 111 -8.68 -6.02 10.48
N TYR A 112 -8.29 -5.17 9.53
CA TYR A 112 -8.79 -5.17 8.17
C TYR A 112 -7.65 -5.52 7.21
N ILE A 113 -7.81 -6.60 6.44
CA ILE A 113 -6.77 -7.09 5.52
C ILE A 113 -7.41 -7.26 4.15
N THR A 114 -6.79 -6.71 3.12
CA THR A 114 -7.24 -6.90 1.75
C THR A 114 -6.63 -8.15 1.14
N ALA A 115 -7.41 -8.86 0.32
CA ALA A 115 -7.00 -10.06 -0.39
C ALA A 115 -7.44 -9.98 -1.86
N MET A 116 -6.56 -10.37 -2.78
CA MET A 116 -6.76 -10.26 -4.21
C MET A 116 -7.09 -11.63 -4.82
N ASN A 117 -7.79 -11.61 -5.95
CA ASN A 117 -8.14 -12.82 -6.72
C ASN A 117 -7.25 -13.05 -7.95
N GLU A 118 -6.12 -12.37 -8.05
CA GLU A 118 -5.13 -12.62 -9.10
C GLU A 118 -4.12 -13.67 -8.63
N ASN A 119 -3.98 -14.75 -9.41
CA ASN A 119 -3.00 -15.78 -9.14
C ASN A 119 -1.62 -15.39 -9.68
N TYR A 120 -0.60 -15.51 -8.86
CA TYR A 120 0.81 -15.26 -9.21
C TYR A 120 1.77 -16.05 -8.31
N SER A 121 2.99 -16.23 -8.78
CA SER A 121 4.03 -16.90 -8.01
C SER A 121 4.46 -16.02 -6.83
N HIS A 122 4.57 -16.62 -5.66
CA HIS A 122 5.05 -16.00 -4.46
C HIS A 122 6.55 -16.32 -4.30
N PRO A 123 7.42 -15.33 -4.13
CA PRO A 123 8.84 -15.57 -3.86
C PRO A 123 9.04 -16.11 -2.46
N GLU A 124 10.23 -16.62 -2.20
CA GLU A 124 10.65 -16.91 -0.84
C GLU A 124 10.62 -15.63 0.01
N LYS A 125 10.24 -15.81 1.28
CA LYS A 125 10.21 -14.72 2.25
C LYS A 125 11.64 -14.22 2.49
N PRO A 126 11.91 -12.91 2.34
CA PRO A 126 13.19 -12.33 2.71
C PRO A 126 13.48 -12.57 4.20
N LYS A 127 14.77 -12.74 4.54
CA LYS A 127 15.18 -12.87 5.95
C LYS A 127 14.89 -11.58 6.71
N ASP A 128 14.55 -11.70 7.98
CA ASP A 128 14.39 -10.60 8.93
C ASP A 128 13.40 -9.50 8.52
N CYS A 129 12.41 -9.83 7.67
CA CYS A 129 11.41 -8.86 7.19
C CYS A 129 10.14 -8.78 8.04
N ASP A 130 9.95 -9.64 9.06
CA ASP A 130 8.71 -9.70 9.85
C ASP A 130 8.37 -8.36 10.50
N GLU A 131 9.34 -7.73 11.15
CA GLU A 131 9.14 -6.43 11.77
C GLU A 131 8.73 -5.37 10.76
N GLY A 132 9.37 -5.34 9.60
CA GLY A 132 9.04 -4.40 8.52
C GLY A 132 7.64 -4.66 7.94
N ILE A 133 7.23 -5.92 7.76
CA ILE A 133 5.87 -6.28 7.36
C ILE A 133 4.84 -5.69 8.33
N LEU A 134 5.09 -5.81 9.64
CA LEU A 134 4.18 -5.35 10.68
C LEU A 134 4.20 -3.82 10.86
N LYS A 135 5.34 -3.17 10.64
CA LYS A 135 5.47 -1.71 10.67
C LYS A 135 4.93 -1.02 9.40
N GLY A 136 4.62 -1.79 8.35
CA GLY A 136 3.98 -1.30 7.15
C GLY A 136 4.85 -1.23 5.90
N MET A 137 6.18 -1.40 5.97
CA MET A 137 7.05 -1.53 4.80
C MET A 137 8.38 -2.24 5.12
N TYR A 138 8.92 -2.92 4.13
CA TYR A 138 10.26 -3.51 4.23
C TYR A 138 10.97 -3.48 2.86
N LEU A 139 12.30 -3.54 2.88
CA LEU A 139 13.11 -3.63 1.67
C LEU A 139 12.97 -5.05 1.08
N PHE A 140 12.19 -5.14 0.01
CA PHE A 140 11.96 -6.40 -0.70
C PHE A 140 13.18 -6.80 -1.54
N LYS A 141 13.79 -5.83 -2.23
CA LYS A 141 14.95 -6.06 -3.08
C LYS A 141 15.82 -4.81 -3.12
N GLU A 142 17.10 -4.96 -2.81
CA GLU A 142 18.08 -3.89 -2.91
C GLU A 142 18.66 -3.80 -4.31
N GLY A 143 18.80 -2.58 -4.82
CA GLY A 143 19.54 -2.30 -6.03
C GLY A 143 21.03 -2.59 -5.87
N LYS A 144 21.63 -3.31 -6.84
CA LYS A 144 22.99 -3.85 -6.72
C LYS A 144 24.06 -3.03 -7.40
N ASN A 145 23.69 -2.07 -8.23
CA ASN A 145 24.62 -1.37 -9.11
C ASN A 145 25.15 -0.08 -8.48
N LYS A 146 26.34 -0.14 -7.89
CA LYS A 146 27.02 1.05 -7.38
C LYS A 146 27.37 2.01 -8.54
N GLY A 147 27.13 3.30 -8.34
CA GLY A 147 27.45 4.34 -9.32
C GLY A 147 26.38 4.64 -10.37
N LYS A 148 25.24 3.95 -10.36
CA LYS A 148 24.08 4.26 -11.20
C LYS A 148 23.15 5.27 -10.51
N THR A 149 22.36 5.98 -11.32
CA THR A 149 21.24 6.77 -10.80
C THR A 149 20.29 5.87 -10.04
N LYS A 150 19.90 6.30 -8.84
CA LYS A 150 19.07 5.51 -7.93
C LYS A 150 17.67 6.06 -7.79
N VAL A 151 16.72 5.16 -7.51
CA VAL A 151 15.32 5.49 -7.22
C VAL A 151 14.78 4.53 -6.15
N GLN A 152 13.84 5.01 -5.34
CA GLN A 152 13.13 4.22 -4.35
C GLN A 152 11.73 3.90 -4.89
N LEU A 153 11.46 2.63 -5.20
CA LEU A 153 10.19 2.18 -5.75
C LEU A 153 9.37 1.48 -4.66
N LEU A 154 8.22 2.04 -4.33
CA LEU A 154 7.30 1.55 -3.31
C LEU A 154 6.03 1.00 -3.96
N GLY A 155 5.62 -0.21 -3.58
CA GLY A 155 4.38 -0.81 -4.07
C GLY A 155 3.63 -1.58 -3.01
N SER A 156 2.29 -1.64 -3.12
CA SER A 156 1.44 -2.47 -2.28
C SER A 156 0.55 -3.38 -3.11
N GLY A 157 0.04 -4.43 -2.50
CA GLY A 157 -0.87 -5.37 -3.15
C GLY A 157 -0.30 -5.87 -4.50
N THR A 158 -1.16 -6.08 -5.47
CA THR A 158 -0.75 -6.58 -6.80
C THR A 158 0.12 -5.60 -7.58
N ILE A 159 0.06 -4.30 -7.31
CA ILE A 159 0.85 -3.29 -8.03
C ILE A 159 2.35 -3.37 -7.67
N LEU A 160 2.73 -3.96 -6.55
CA LEU A 160 4.15 -4.29 -6.29
C LEU A 160 4.75 -5.12 -7.43
N ARG A 161 3.99 -5.97 -8.10
CA ARG A 161 4.46 -6.77 -9.26
C ARG A 161 4.76 -5.90 -10.48
N GLU A 162 3.97 -4.86 -10.72
CA GLU A 162 4.23 -3.86 -11.75
C GLU A 162 5.51 -3.07 -11.41
N ILE A 163 5.69 -2.71 -10.14
CA ILE A 163 6.91 -2.08 -9.60
C ILE A 163 8.15 -2.96 -9.84
N ILE A 164 8.07 -4.26 -9.52
CA ILE A 164 9.17 -5.21 -9.75
C ILE A 164 9.52 -5.26 -11.25
N SER A 165 8.51 -5.39 -12.11
CA SER A 165 8.71 -5.43 -13.55
C SER A 165 9.28 -4.12 -14.11
N ALA A 166 8.81 -2.97 -13.61
CA ALA A 166 9.35 -1.65 -13.97
C ALA A 166 10.82 -1.52 -13.57
N SER A 167 11.20 -2.00 -12.38
CA SER A 167 12.60 -1.96 -11.91
C SER A 167 13.56 -2.72 -12.84
N GLU A 168 13.09 -3.85 -13.39
CA GLU A 168 13.88 -4.63 -14.35
C GLU A 168 14.09 -3.87 -15.67
N ILE A 169 13.06 -3.20 -16.17
CA ILE A 169 13.14 -2.38 -17.37
C ILE A 169 14.09 -1.19 -17.13
N LEU A 170 13.92 -0.46 -16.01
CA LEU A 170 14.78 0.65 -15.62
C LEU A 170 16.25 0.24 -15.57
N SER A 171 16.53 -0.91 -15.00
CA SER A 171 17.92 -1.43 -14.90
C SER A 171 18.50 -1.84 -16.26
N LYS A 172 17.71 -2.56 -17.08
CA LYS A 172 18.20 -3.12 -18.34
C LYS A 172 18.33 -2.08 -19.46
N GLU A 173 17.39 -1.15 -19.53
CA GLU A 173 17.27 -0.25 -20.69
C GLU A 173 17.74 1.18 -20.40
N TYR A 174 17.66 1.64 -19.15
CA TYR A 174 17.93 3.04 -18.78
C TYR A 174 19.08 3.20 -17.80
N ASN A 175 19.74 2.10 -17.42
CA ASN A 175 20.85 2.12 -16.47
C ASN A 175 20.52 2.77 -15.12
N ILE A 176 19.25 2.62 -14.67
CA ILE A 176 18.76 3.10 -13.38
C ILE A 176 18.64 1.94 -12.43
N ASP A 177 19.10 2.12 -11.20
CA ASP A 177 19.08 1.12 -10.16
C ASP A 177 17.99 1.44 -9.13
N ALA A 178 17.15 0.47 -8.81
CA ALA A 178 16.01 0.68 -7.94
C ALA A 178 16.11 -0.18 -6.67
N ASP A 179 15.91 0.44 -5.51
CA ASP A 179 15.52 -0.26 -4.30
C ASP A 179 14.00 -0.47 -4.34
N ILE A 180 13.55 -1.71 -4.13
CA ILE A 180 12.13 -2.08 -4.17
C ILE A 180 11.64 -2.33 -2.75
N TRP A 181 10.59 -1.62 -2.38
CA TRP A 181 9.95 -1.71 -1.07
C TRP A 181 8.55 -2.31 -1.20
N SER A 182 8.28 -3.40 -0.47
CA SER A 182 6.90 -3.85 -0.27
C SER A 182 6.29 -3.03 0.86
N VAL A 183 5.22 -2.31 0.54
CA VAL A 183 4.46 -1.52 1.51
C VAL A 183 3.21 -2.30 1.87
N THR A 184 3.21 -2.91 3.03
CA THR A 184 2.09 -3.70 3.51
C THR A 184 0.99 -2.85 4.15
N SER A 185 1.32 -1.62 4.61
CA SER A 185 0.34 -0.70 5.18
C SER A 185 0.80 0.76 5.15
N PHE A 186 0.25 1.54 4.24
CA PHE A 186 0.41 3.00 4.26
C PHE A 186 -0.27 3.62 5.50
N ASN A 187 -1.32 2.99 6.03
CA ASN A 187 -2.05 3.47 7.20
C ASN A 187 -1.21 3.38 8.48
N GLU A 188 -0.53 2.26 8.71
CA GLU A 188 0.33 2.11 9.89
C GLU A 188 1.58 3.00 9.79
N LEU A 189 2.14 3.16 8.59
CA LEU A 189 3.22 4.13 8.35
C LEU A 189 2.79 5.57 8.64
N ARG A 190 1.57 5.95 8.27
CA ARG A 190 1.01 7.26 8.60
C ARG A 190 0.82 7.41 10.10
N ARG A 191 0.30 6.39 10.81
CA ARG A 191 0.14 6.43 12.28
C ARG A 191 1.48 6.66 12.98
N ASP A 192 2.50 5.91 12.62
CA ASP A 192 3.86 6.07 13.14
C ASP A 192 4.40 7.49 12.87
N GLY A 193 4.20 8.00 11.65
CA GLY A 193 4.59 9.35 11.26
C GLY A 193 3.92 10.43 12.11
N MET A 194 2.60 10.37 12.27
CA MET A 194 1.82 11.31 13.09
C MET A 194 2.24 11.28 14.55
N GLU A 195 2.43 10.09 15.13
CA GLU A 195 2.87 9.95 16.52
C GLU A 195 4.28 10.51 16.71
N THR A 196 5.18 10.19 15.80
CA THR A 196 6.57 10.70 15.82
C THR A 196 6.61 12.23 15.73
N GLU A 197 5.85 12.81 14.81
CA GLU A 197 5.73 14.27 14.67
C GLU A 197 5.20 14.91 15.94
N ARG A 198 4.11 14.38 16.49
CA ARG A 198 3.55 14.84 17.77
C ARG A 198 4.58 14.77 18.91
N LEU A 199 5.28 13.65 19.03
CA LEU A 199 6.31 13.49 20.07
C LEU A 199 7.46 14.49 19.92
N ASN A 200 7.88 14.78 18.70
CA ASN A 200 8.90 15.79 18.42
C ASN A 200 8.43 17.20 18.79
N LEU A 201 7.20 17.56 18.45
CA LEU A 201 6.61 18.85 18.82
C LEU A 201 6.47 19.02 20.33
N LEU A 202 6.14 17.96 21.06
CA LEU A 202 6.05 17.98 22.52
C LEU A 202 7.44 18.02 23.23
N ASN A 203 8.52 17.76 22.51
CA ASN A 203 9.88 17.70 23.07
C ASN A 203 10.86 18.57 22.25
N PRO A 204 10.63 19.88 22.12
CA PRO A 204 11.41 20.73 21.21
C PRO A 204 12.91 20.83 21.57
N ASN A 205 13.25 20.52 22.81
CA ASN A 205 14.65 20.56 23.31
C ASN A 205 15.38 19.22 23.13
N LYS A 206 14.72 18.18 22.62
CA LYS A 206 15.34 16.88 22.36
C LYS A 206 15.69 16.72 20.88
N LYS A 207 16.68 15.90 20.58
CA LYS A 207 16.96 15.52 19.20
C LYS A 207 15.70 14.87 18.59
N PRO A 208 15.22 15.34 17.44
CA PRO A 208 14.04 14.77 16.80
C PRO A 208 14.20 13.28 16.52
N LYS A 209 13.17 12.51 16.81
CA LYS A 209 13.05 11.10 16.39
C LYS A 209 12.67 11.05 14.91
N LYS A 210 13.10 10.02 14.23
CA LYS A 210 12.68 9.72 12.86
C LYS A 210 11.44 8.84 12.88
N SER A 211 10.51 9.09 11.97
CA SER A 211 9.46 8.13 11.66
C SER A 211 10.06 6.88 11.02
N TYR A 212 9.32 5.78 11.04
CA TYR A 212 9.80 4.54 10.41
C TYR A 212 10.07 4.71 8.90
N VAL A 213 9.26 5.49 8.21
CA VAL A 213 9.51 5.86 6.80
C VAL A 213 10.87 6.57 6.65
N GLN A 214 11.18 7.52 7.52
CA GLN A 214 12.47 8.22 7.51
C GLN A 214 13.63 7.27 7.87
N GLU A 215 13.44 6.34 8.81
CA GLU A 215 14.45 5.32 9.13
C GLU A 215 14.80 4.47 7.91
N CYS A 216 13.78 4.03 7.17
CA CYS A 216 13.94 3.23 5.95
C CYS A 216 14.61 4.00 4.81
N LEU A 217 14.18 5.23 4.55
CA LEU A 217 14.50 5.94 3.32
C LEU A 217 15.62 6.98 3.43
N SER A 218 15.91 7.54 4.62
CA SER A 218 16.83 8.68 4.75
C SER A 218 18.27 8.39 4.32
N LYS A 219 18.71 7.14 4.38
CA LYS A 219 20.06 6.71 3.97
C LYS A 219 20.11 6.18 2.53
N ARG A 220 19.00 6.23 1.81
CA ARG A 220 18.89 5.76 0.43
C ARG A 220 18.92 6.92 -0.54
N ASP A 221 19.45 6.72 -1.74
CA ASP A 221 19.55 7.77 -2.77
C ASP A 221 18.33 7.76 -3.69
N GLY A 222 18.06 8.90 -4.33
CA GLY A 222 17.03 9.09 -5.32
C GLY A 222 15.64 9.44 -4.76
N PRO A 223 14.73 9.87 -5.65
CA PRO A 223 13.34 10.16 -5.30
C PRO A 223 12.55 8.89 -5.00
N VAL A 224 11.38 9.05 -4.37
CA VAL A 224 10.42 7.99 -4.09
C VAL A 224 9.31 7.99 -5.12
N ILE A 225 9.04 6.83 -5.71
CA ILE A 225 7.90 6.56 -6.58
C ILE A 225 7.03 5.52 -5.89
N ALA A 226 5.83 5.90 -5.50
CA ALA A 226 4.89 5.00 -4.81
C ALA A 226 3.66 4.73 -5.68
N ALA A 227 3.28 3.46 -5.81
CA ALA A 227 2.10 3.05 -6.56
C ALA A 227 1.28 2.00 -5.82
N SER A 228 -0.04 2.06 -5.97
CA SER A 228 -0.98 1.09 -5.40
C SER A 228 -2.20 0.89 -6.31
N ASP A 229 -3.00 -0.12 -6.00
CA ASP A 229 -4.27 -0.39 -6.70
C ASP A 229 -5.46 0.39 -6.10
N TYR A 230 -5.16 1.39 -5.30
CA TYR A 230 -6.11 2.32 -4.65
C TYR A 230 -5.88 3.73 -5.14
N THR A 231 -6.77 4.65 -4.77
CA THR A 231 -6.60 6.07 -5.09
C THR A 231 -5.26 6.61 -4.58
N ARG A 232 -4.71 7.62 -5.27
CA ARG A 232 -3.41 8.24 -4.94
C ARG A 232 -3.31 8.73 -3.50
N ALA A 233 -4.45 9.13 -2.92
CA ALA A 233 -4.51 9.54 -1.54
C ALA A 233 -4.03 8.46 -0.56
N PHE A 234 -4.12 7.17 -0.93
CA PHE A 234 -3.63 6.07 -0.10
C PHE A 234 -2.10 6.05 0.00
N THR A 235 -1.39 6.17 -1.11
CA THR A 235 0.08 6.23 -1.12
C THR A 235 0.59 7.59 -0.61
N ASP A 236 -0.17 8.65 -0.84
CA ASP A 236 0.21 10.03 -0.50
C ASP A 236 0.26 10.30 1.00
N GLN A 237 -0.38 9.47 1.80
CA GLN A 237 -0.42 9.57 3.26
C GLN A 237 0.95 9.65 3.92
N ILE A 238 1.98 9.05 3.32
CA ILE A 238 3.33 9.01 3.90
C ILE A 238 4.25 10.11 3.36
N ARG A 239 3.80 10.92 2.40
CA ARG A 239 4.57 12.03 1.82
C ARG A 239 5.14 12.99 2.88
N PRO A 240 4.39 13.42 3.91
CA PRO A 240 4.91 14.32 4.94
C PRO A 240 6.03 13.73 5.79
N TYR A 241 6.15 12.42 5.83
CA TYR A 241 7.05 11.67 6.71
C TYR A 241 8.32 11.18 6.01
N THR A 242 8.68 11.78 4.88
CA THR A 242 9.94 11.53 4.18
C THR A 242 10.60 12.83 3.74
N ASP A 243 11.92 12.89 3.82
CA ASP A 243 12.72 14.03 3.34
C ASP A 243 12.98 13.98 1.81
N LYS A 244 12.45 12.95 1.14
CA LYS A 244 12.67 12.70 -0.28
C LYS A 244 11.60 13.37 -1.13
N LYS A 245 11.96 13.71 -2.38
CA LYS A 245 10.94 14.01 -3.39
C LYS A 245 10.06 12.78 -3.58
N PHE A 246 8.75 12.95 -3.48
CA PHE A 246 7.78 11.87 -3.45
C PHE A 246 6.74 12.03 -4.56
N TYR A 247 6.57 10.99 -5.35
CA TYR A 247 5.61 10.92 -6.45
C TYR A 247 4.67 9.74 -6.23
N SER A 248 3.36 10.02 -6.21
CA SER A 248 2.31 9.02 -5.95
C SER A 248 1.55 8.69 -7.21
N PHE A 249 1.26 7.41 -7.40
CA PHE A 249 0.41 6.89 -8.46
C PHE A 249 -0.65 5.97 -7.86
N GLY A 250 -1.84 5.98 -8.46
CA GLY A 250 -2.97 5.22 -7.96
C GLY A 250 -4.13 5.23 -8.95
N THR A 251 -5.22 4.62 -8.56
CA THR A 251 -6.36 4.34 -9.41
C THR A 251 -7.52 5.29 -9.11
N ASP A 252 -7.31 6.58 -9.31
CA ASP A 252 -8.34 7.61 -9.07
C ASP A 252 -9.48 7.50 -10.09
N GLY A 253 -10.71 7.78 -9.65
CA GLY A 253 -11.93 7.70 -10.46
C GLY A 253 -12.78 6.48 -10.14
N TYR A 254 -13.78 6.21 -10.97
CA TYR A 254 -14.62 5.02 -10.87
C TYR A 254 -13.93 3.79 -11.48
N GLY A 255 -14.34 2.59 -11.06
CA GLY A 255 -13.93 1.35 -11.69
C GLY A 255 -14.38 1.25 -13.15
N ARG A 256 -13.82 0.29 -13.90
CA ARG A 256 -14.17 0.01 -15.31
C ARG A 256 -14.14 -1.49 -15.58
N SER A 257 -15.02 -1.95 -16.48
CA SER A 257 -15.06 -3.34 -16.88
C SER A 257 -14.07 -3.59 -18.03
N ASP A 258 -12.92 -4.15 -17.69
CA ASP A 258 -11.89 -4.52 -18.68
C ASP A 258 -10.96 -5.61 -18.09
N THR A 259 -9.97 -6.04 -18.86
CA THR A 259 -8.89 -6.91 -18.38
C THR A 259 -7.96 -6.17 -17.43
N ARG A 260 -7.28 -6.88 -16.52
CA ARG A 260 -6.27 -6.30 -15.60
C ARG A 260 -5.23 -5.46 -16.34
N LYS A 261 -4.74 -5.96 -17.48
CA LYS A 261 -3.75 -5.25 -18.30
C LYS A 261 -4.27 -3.89 -18.78
N ASN A 262 -5.49 -3.85 -19.32
CA ASN A 262 -6.08 -2.63 -19.83
C ASN A 262 -6.45 -1.68 -18.68
N LEU A 263 -6.95 -2.20 -17.57
CA LEU A 263 -7.25 -1.40 -16.38
C LEU A 263 -5.99 -0.72 -15.81
N ARG A 264 -4.89 -1.48 -15.64
CA ARG A 264 -3.61 -0.90 -15.17
C ARG A 264 -3.08 0.17 -16.11
N LYS A 265 -3.20 -0.05 -17.44
CA LYS A 265 -2.86 0.95 -18.43
C LYS A 265 -3.78 2.17 -18.36
N PHE A 266 -5.08 1.96 -18.19
CA PHE A 266 -6.05 3.04 -18.06
C PHE A 266 -5.78 3.91 -16.82
N PHE A 267 -5.53 3.29 -15.66
CA PHE A 267 -5.23 3.99 -14.43
C PHE A 267 -3.75 4.38 -14.27
N GLU A 268 -2.91 4.13 -15.27
CA GLU A 268 -1.50 4.55 -15.32
C GLU A 268 -0.64 3.96 -14.19
N VAL A 269 -0.96 2.73 -13.79
CA VAL A 269 -0.26 1.97 -12.75
C VAL A 269 0.40 0.68 -13.28
N ASP A 270 0.44 0.49 -14.60
CA ASP A 270 1.22 -0.57 -15.24
C ASP A 270 2.73 -0.24 -15.24
N LYS A 271 3.55 -1.24 -15.49
CA LYS A 271 5.01 -1.10 -15.49
C LYS A 271 5.51 -0.06 -16.49
N GLU A 272 4.85 0.10 -17.63
CA GLU A 272 5.22 1.04 -18.69
C GLU A 272 5.04 2.50 -18.21
N HIS A 273 3.93 2.83 -17.56
CA HIS A 273 3.70 4.14 -16.96
C HIS A 273 4.64 4.38 -15.77
N ILE A 274 4.84 3.37 -14.92
CA ILE A 274 5.78 3.48 -13.79
C ILE A 274 7.19 3.80 -14.29
N VAL A 275 7.66 3.15 -15.38
CA VAL A 275 8.98 3.47 -15.99
C VAL A 275 9.01 4.91 -16.50
N ALA A 276 8.03 5.31 -17.31
CA ALA A 276 7.99 6.66 -17.90
C ALA A 276 7.93 7.75 -16.83
N PHE A 277 7.09 7.55 -15.81
CA PHE A 277 6.94 8.50 -14.70
C PHE A 277 8.16 8.54 -13.78
N THR A 278 8.83 7.40 -13.58
CA THR A 278 10.12 7.36 -12.87
C THR A 278 11.17 8.19 -13.61
N LEU A 279 11.28 8.02 -14.93
CA LEU A 279 12.23 8.81 -15.75
C LEU A 279 11.88 10.30 -15.71
N SER A 280 10.59 10.65 -15.78
CA SER A 280 10.14 12.04 -15.67
C SER A 280 10.44 12.64 -14.29
N ALA A 281 10.29 11.86 -13.23
CA ALA A 281 10.64 12.28 -11.87
C ALA A 281 12.15 12.52 -11.73
N LEU A 282 12.95 11.60 -12.23
CA LEU A 282 14.43 11.72 -12.24
C LEU A 282 14.89 12.92 -13.08
N ALA A 283 14.24 13.20 -14.22
CA ALA A 283 14.54 14.37 -15.04
C ALA A 283 14.21 15.67 -14.30
N LYS A 284 13.08 15.76 -13.56
CA LYS A 284 12.78 16.91 -12.71
C LYS A 284 13.82 17.16 -11.61
N GLU A 285 14.42 16.09 -11.10
CA GLU A 285 15.52 16.17 -10.12
C GLU A 285 16.89 16.31 -10.79
N GLN A 286 16.95 16.50 -12.11
CA GLN A 286 18.19 16.66 -12.90
C GLN A 286 19.16 15.48 -12.80
N LEU A 287 18.64 14.29 -12.51
CA LEU A 287 19.42 13.05 -12.38
C LEU A 287 19.56 12.30 -13.72
N VAL A 288 18.66 12.57 -14.67
CA VAL A 288 18.70 12.09 -16.07
C VAL A 288 18.22 13.21 -17.00
N GLY A 289 18.47 13.09 -18.30
CA GLY A 289 17.94 14.01 -19.29
C GLY A 289 16.45 13.81 -19.53
N SER A 290 15.70 14.87 -19.84
CA SER A 290 14.26 14.79 -20.13
C SER A 290 13.95 13.98 -21.39
N GLU A 291 14.90 13.88 -22.31
CA GLU A 291 14.82 13.08 -23.52
C GLU A 291 14.65 11.58 -23.24
N GLU A 292 15.16 11.08 -22.12
CA GLU A 292 14.96 9.68 -21.73
C GLU A 292 13.49 9.40 -21.36
N ALA A 293 12.83 10.31 -20.65
CA ALA A 293 11.41 10.24 -20.36
C ALA A 293 10.57 10.32 -21.64
N GLU A 294 10.90 11.26 -22.54
CA GLU A 294 10.22 11.40 -23.83
C GLU A 294 10.34 10.14 -24.71
N LYS A 295 11.55 9.54 -24.77
CA LYS A 295 11.76 8.27 -25.46
C LYS A 295 10.89 7.15 -24.89
N ALA A 296 10.80 7.04 -23.56
CA ALA A 296 9.97 6.04 -22.90
C ALA A 296 8.47 6.24 -23.20
N ILE A 297 7.97 7.46 -23.07
CA ILE A 297 6.58 7.83 -23.38
C ILE A 297 6.24 7.43 -24.83
N LYS A 298 7.11 7.77 -25.78
CA LYS A 298 6.94 7.40 -27.20
C LYS A 298 7.03 5.90 -27.41
N LYS A 299 8.00 5.21 -26.79
CA LYS A 299 8.22 3.77 -26.91
C LYS A 299 7.00 2.97 -26.43
N TYR A 300 6.44 3.35 -25.28
CA TYR A 300 5.30 2.66 -24.69
C TYR A 300 3.95 3.16 -25.22
N LYS A 301 3.97 4.11 -26.16
CA LYS A 301 2.77 4.70 -26.77
C LYS A 301 1.80 5.23 -25.69
N ILE A 302 2.36 5.95 -24.72
CA ILE A 302 1.57 6.61 -23.68
C ILE A 302 0.94 7.85 -24.31
N ASP A 303 -0.38 7.93 -24.19
CA ASP A 303 -1.17 9.05 -24.71
C ASP A 303 -1.05 10.24 -23.75
N LYS A 304 -0.39 11.31 -24.21
CA LYS A 304 -0.18 12.54 -23.44
C LYS A 304 -1.43 13.43 -23.35
N GLU A 305 -2.35 13.26 -24.29
CA GLU A 305 -3.57 14.05 -24.39
C GLU A 305 -4.76 13.38 -23.69
N LYS A 306 -4.53 12.18 -23.15
CA LYS A 306 -5.55 11.48 -22.36
C LYS A 306 -5.92 12.27 -21.12
N ASP A 307 -7.21 12.47 -20.92
CA ASP A 307 -7.72 13.09 -19.69
C ASP A 307 -7.35 12.26 -18.44
N PHE A 308 -7.22 12.97 -17.33
CA PHE A 308 -6.94 12.34 -16.05
C PHE A 308 -8.03 11.30 -15.72
N PRO A 309 -7.68 10.05 -15.37
CA PRO A 309 -8.66 8.96 -15.19
C PRO A 309 -9.81 9.27 -14.24
N ALA A 310 -9.62 10.15 -13.28
CA ALA A 310 -10.69 10.57 -12.36
C ALA A 310 -11.78 11.43 -13.02
N ASN A 311 -11.49 12.00 -14.17
CA ASN A 311 -12.41 12.88 -14.92
C ASN A 311 -13.16 12.14 -16.03
N LEU A 312 -12.89 10.86 -16.23
CA LEU A 312 -13.43 10.03 -17.33
C LEU A 312 -14.61 9.15 -16.93
#